data_eef7b01957c19af9ff191dc4fa10e87e
#
_entry.id   eef7b01957c19af9ff191dc4fa10e87e
#
_cell.length_a   1.000
_cell.length_b   1.000
_cell.length_c   1.000
_cell.angle_alpha   90.00
_cell.angle_beta   90.00
_cell.angle_gamma   90.00
#
_symmetry.space_group_name_H-M   'P 1'
#
loop_
_entity.id
_entity.type
_entity.pdbx_description
1 polymer ?
#
loop_
_entity_poly.entity_id
_entity_poly.type
_entity_poly.pdbx_seq_one_letter_code
_entity_poly.pdbx_strand_id
1 'polypeptide(L)'
;MPRGKSKSAGKVNNMGDMIKRLNKKYGMEVAHDLNKENPTEVKGWIPTGSRWLDSIICKGQKAGIPIGKISEIAGLSATGKSYMAACIAAEAQKQDIYVVYFDSESAIDPAFLSKAGINTDPNHFMYIQAITVEQVLEMIEEFLGAEQRILFIWDSIANTPTDSDKEGGFNPNASVGKKARTLSLAFQKLTIPLANAECTLLCLNQL
;
A
#
# COMPACT_ATOMS: atom_id res chain seq x y z
N MET A 1 11.12 43.08 -36.70
CA MET A 1 10.74 41.92 -35.87
C MET A 1 9.76 42.39 -34.83
N PRO A 2 8.50 41.92 -34.76
CA PRO A 2 7.55 42.35 -33.77
C PRO A 2 7.77 41.59 -32.47
N ARG A 3 7.90 42.31 -31.33
CA ARG A 3 7.97 41.80 -29.98
C ARG A 3 6.65 41.10 -29.63
N GLY A 4 6.74 39.81 -29.27
CA GLY A 4 5.61 39.01 -28.79
C GLY A 4 5.02 39.64 -27.53
N LYS A 5 3.71 39.90 -27.56
CA LYS A 5 2.94 40.33 -26.38
C LYS A 5 2.89 39.18 -25.36
N SER A 6 3.47 39.38 -24.20
CA SER A 6 3.26 38.50 -23.06
C SER A 6 1.78 38.51 -22.69
N LYS A 7 1.12 37.37 -22.75
CA LYS A 7 -0.25 37.22 -22.23
C LYS A 7 -0.21 37.47 -20.72
N SER A 8 -0.78 38.57 -20.27
CA SER A 8 -0.98 38.86 -18.85
C SER A 8 -1.82 37.74 -18.23
N ALA A 9 -1.23 37.00 -17.30
CA ALA A 9 -1.99 36.08 -16.49
C ALA A 9 -3.06 36.88 -15.73
N GLY A 10 -4.34 36.65 -16.03
CA GLY A 10 -5.44 37.32 -15.37
C GLY A 10 -5.31 37.24 -13.85
N LYS A 11 -5.55 38.35 -13.16
CA LYS A 11 -5.55 38.42 -11.69
C LYS A 11 -6.61 37.43 -11.18
N VAL A 12 -6.18 36.45 -10.38
CA VAL A 12 -7.08 35.53 -9.69
C VAL A 12 -7.69 36.30 -8.52
N ASN A 13 -8.96 36.59 -8.59
CA ASN A 13 -9.66 37.42 -7.57
C ASN A 13 -10.11 36.61 -6.33
N ASN A 14 -10.02 35.27 -6.37
CA ASN A 14 -10.44 34.38 -5.30
C ASN A 14 -9.55 33.12 -5.29
N MET A 15 -9.19 32.64 -4.10
CA MET A 15 -8.38 31.40 -3.95
C MET A 15 -9.10 30.16 -4.47
N GLY A 16 -10.44 30.12 -4.44
CA GLY A 16 -11.22 29.04 -5.07
C GLY A 16 -11.04 28.95 -6.59
N ASP A 17 -10.86 30.09 -7.27
CA ASP A 17 -10.54 30.10 -8.70
C ASP A 17 -9.10 29.65 -8.98
N MET A 18 -8.17 29.86 -8.02
CA MET A 18 -6.82 29.35 -8.10
C MET A 18 -6.78 27.82 -8.04
N ILE A 19 -7.57 27.20 -7.16
CA ILE A 19 -7.72 25.73 -7.08
C ILE A 19 -8.14 25.19 -8.45
N LYS A 20 -9.23 25.69 -9.03
CA LYS A 20 -9.70 25.26 -10.36
C LYS A 20 -8.65 25.47 -11.45
N ARG A 21 -7.92 26.59 -11.40
CA ARG A 21 -6.87 26.90 -12.38
C ARG A 21 -5.68 25.94 -12.29
N LEU A 22 -5.26 25.57 -11.07
CA LEU A 22 -4.19 24.62 -10.84
C LEU A 22 -4.59 23.21 -11.31
N ASN A 23 -5.77 22.74 -10.94
CA ASN A 23 -6.26 21.44 -11.35
C ASN A 23 -6.40 21.34 -12.89
N LYS A 24 -6.90 22.38 -13.54
CA LYS A 24 -6.93 22.46 -15.01
C LYS A 24 -5.53 22.50 -15.64
N LYS A 25 -4.57 23.20 -15.02
CA LYS A 25 -3.20 23.31 -15.54
C LYS A 25 -2.47 21.98 -15.53
N TYR A 26 -2.67 21.18 -14.46
CA TYR A 26 -1.98 19.89 -14.30
C TYR A 26 -2.80 18.70 -14.83
N GLY A 27 -4.05 18.91 -15.26
CA GLY A 27 -4.91 17.84 -15.78
C GLY A 27 -5.34 16.81 -14.74
N MET A 28 -5.15 17.12 -13.46
CA MET A 28 -5.49 16.27 -12.31
C MET A 28 -5.81 17.16 -11.10
N GLU A 29 -6.53 16.61 -10.12
CA GLU A 29 -6.84 17.31 -8.88
C GLU A 29 -5.63 17.33 -7.94
N VAL A 30 -4.86 18.43 -7.99
CA VAL A 30 -3.66 18.66 -7.17
C VAL A 30 -3.91 19.67 -6.05
N ALA A 31 -4.98 20.45 -6.13
CA ALA A 31 -5.35 21.47 -5.16
C ALA A 31 -6.79 21.26 -4.70
N HIS A 32 -7.00 21.24 -3.39
CA HIS A 32 -8.27 20.92 -2.76
C HIS A 32 -8.71 22.00 -1.77
N ASP A 33 -10.01 22.16 -1.62
CA ASP A 33 -10.61 22.90 -0.50
C ASP A 33 -10.97 21.89 0.59
N LEU A 34 -10.12 21.77 1.60
CA LEU A 34 -10.27 20.79 2.68
C LEU A 34 -11.56 20.91 3.50
N ASN A 35 -12.33 22.00 3.34
CA ASN A 35 -13.65 22.11 3.92
C ASN A 35 -14.74 21.40 3.10
N LYS A 36 -14.45 21.09 1.84
CA LYS A 36 -15.38 20.42 0.93
C LYS A 36 -14.98 18.98 0.64
N GLU A 37 -13.69 18.76 0.53
CA GLU A 37 -13.14 17.48 0.14
C GLU A 37 -11.77 17.26 0.79
N ASN A 38 -11.61 16.15 1.48
CA ASN A 38 -10.34 15.79 2.10
C ASN A 38 -9.70 14.58 1.38
N PRO A 39 -8.78 14.81 0.45
CA PRO A 39 -8.14 13.73 -0.32
C PRO A 39 -7.28 12.80 0.55
N THR A 40 -6.97 13.18 1.78
CA THR A 40 -6.22 12.36 2.72
C THR A 40 -7.10 11.61 3.70
N GLU A 41 -8.44 11.78 3.63
CA GLU A 41 -9.38 11.10 4.49
C GLU A 41 -9.30 9.58 4.31
N VAL A 42 -9.27 8.88 5.43
CA VAL A 42 -9.34 7.41 5.44
C VAL A 42 -10.80 7.00 5.33
N LYS A 43 -11.19 6.44 4.19
CA LYS A 43 -12.58 6.09 3.87
C LYS A 43 -13.09 4.84 4.59
N GLY A 44 -12.19 4.03 5.12
CA GLY A 44 -12.54 2.80 5.84
C GLY A 44 -11.36 2.21 6.60
N TRP A 45 -11.64 1.19 7.37
CA TRP A 45 -10.68 0.52 8.24
C TRP A 45 -10.87 -0.98 8.19
N ILE A 46 -9.79 -1.74 8.18
CA ILE A 46 -9.79 -3.20 8.26
C ILE A 46 -9.44 -3.58 9.70
N PRO A 47 -10.35 -4.23 10.47
CA PRO A 47 -10.06 -4.69 11.81
C PRO A 47 -8.86 -5.64 11.84
N THR A 48 -8.14 -5.66 12.96
CA THR A 48 -7.04 -6.61 13.16
C THR A 48 -7.51 -7.99 13.64
N GLY A 49 -8.79 -8.14 13.96
CA GLY A 49 -9.34 -9.29 14.66
C GLY A 49 -9.19 -9.19 16.19
N SER A 50 -8.46 -8.21 16.70
CA SER A 50 -8.30 -7.94 18.13
C SER A 50 -8.83 -6.57 18.52
N ARG A 51 -9.95 -6.53 19.25
CA ARG A 51 -10.56 -5.27 19.72
C ARG A 51 -9.60 -4.39 20.53
N TRP A 52 -8.70 -5.01 21.30
CA TRP A 52 -7.69 -4.27 22.06
C TRP A 52 -6.67 -3.60 21.16
N LEU A 53 -6.16 -4.33 20.18
CA LEU A 53 -5.19 -3.78 19.25
C LEU A 53 -5.83 -2.68 18.39
N ASP A 54 -7.04 -2.89 17.90
CA ASP A 54 -7.81 -1.88 17.15
C ASP A 54 -7.98 -0.60 17.97
N SER A 55 -8.34 -0.74 19.26
CA SER A 55 -8.48 0.42 20.15
C SER A 55 -7.16 1.17 20.37
N ILE A 56 -6.03 0.45 20.48
CA ILE A 56 -4.70 1.05 20.64
C ILE A 56 -4.29 1.80 19.36
N ILE A 57 -4.42 1.17 18.20
CA ILE A 57 -4.04 1.76 16.89
C ILE A 57 -4.84 3.03 16.63
N CYS A 58 -6.14 3.01 16.87
CA CYS A 58 -7.07 4.07 16.48
C CYS A 58 -7.54 4.93 17.64
N LYS A 59 -6.92 4.85 18.80
CA LYS A 59 -7.29 5.61 20.02
C LYS A 59 -8.77 5.46 20.38
N GLY A 60 -9.33 4.26 20.19
CA GLY A 60 -10.72 3.94 20.47
C GLY A 60 -11.76 4.49 19.49
N GLN A 61 -11.35 5.18 18.43
CA GLN A 61 -12.29 5.85 17.51
C GLN A 61 -12.69 5.01 16.31
N LYS A 62 -11.81 4.14 15.83
CA LYS A 62 -11.97 3.30 14.65
C LYS A 62 -11.40 1.92 14.93
N ALA A 63 -11.41 1.03 13.93
CA ALA A 63 -10.94 -0.33 14.12
C ALA A 63 -9.93 -0.72 13.05
N GLY A 64 -8.67 -0.87 13.45
CA GLY A 64 -7.66 -1.58 12.69
C GLY A 64 -6.81 -0.74 11.73
N ILE A 65 -6.59 -1.28 10.53
CA ILE A 65 -5.67 -0.73 9.53
C ILE A 65 -6.41 0.19 8.56
N PRO A 66 -5.86 1.37 8.23
CA PRO A 66 -6.52 2.32 7.34
C PRO A 66 -6.53 1.83 5.88
N ILE A 67 -7.69 1.81 5.25
CA ILE A 67 -7.84 1.52 3.81
C ILE A 67 -7.18 2.65 3.00
N GLY A 68 -6.55 2.29 1.88
CA GLY A 68 -5.88 3.23 1.00
C GLY A 68 -4.52 3.71 1.50
N LYS A 69 -3.92 3.04 2.48
CA LYS A 69 -2.63 3.41 3.08
C LYS A 69 -1.65 2.24 3.08
N ILE A 70 -0.38 2.58 3.30
CA ILE A 70 0.68 1.62 3.56
C ILE A 70 0.83 1.51 5.08
N SER A 71 0.79 0.28 5.60
CA SER A 71 0.98 -0.03 7.02
C SER A 71 2.10 -1.06 7.18
N GLU A 72 2.81 -1.00 8.28
CA GLU A 72 3.90 -1.94 8.59
C GLU A 72 3.66 -2.60 9.95
N ILE A 73 3.91 -3.91 10.00
CA ILE A 73 4.03 -4.68 11.24
C ILE A 73 5.49 -5.13 11.36
N ALA A 74 6.24 -4.53 12.27
CA ALA A 74 7.63 -4.86 12.52
C ALA A 74 7.80 -5.61 13.85
N GLY A 75 8.73 -6.56 13.90
CA GLY A 75 9.04 -7.31 15.12
C GLY A 75 10.02 -8.45 14.88
N LEU A 76 10.50 -9.04 15.98
CA LEU A 76 11.43 -10.18 15.93
C LEU A 76 10.79 -11.39 15.22
N SER A 77 11.62 -12.32 14.78
CA SER A 77 11.15 -13.59 14.21
C SER A 77 10.26 -14.34 15.21
N ALA A 78 9.29 -15.11 14.69
CA ALA A 78 8.36 -15.93 15.48
C ALA A 78 7.48 -15.17 16.52
N THR A 79 7.28 -13.86 16.36
CA THR A 79 6.40 -13.06 17.24
C THR A 79 4.93 -13.03 16.82
N GLY A 80 4.55 -13.77 15.77
CA GLY A 80 3.18 -13.87 15.29
C GLY A 80 2.76 -12.84 14.25
N LYS A 81 3.70 -12.15 13.58
CA LYS A 81 3.41 -11.16 12.53
C LYS A 81 2.54 -11.73 11.41
N SER A 82 2.93 -12.88 10.85
CA SER A 82 2.19 -13.55 9.77
C SER A 82 0.81 -14.00 10.23
N TYR A 83 0.66 -14.46 11.49
CA TYR A 83 -0.64 -14.78 12.05
C TYR A 83 -1.55 -13.57 12.17
N MET A 84 -1.01 -12.44 12.64
CA MET A 84 -1.75 -11.17 12.70
C MET A 84 -2.16 -10.70 11.31
N ALA A 85 -1.28 -10.78 10.32
CA ALA A 85 -1.61 -10.44 8.94
C ALA A 85 -2.71 -11.34 8.37
N ALA A 86 -2.68 -12.64 8.70
CA ALA A 86 -3.72 -13.58 8.31
C ALA A 86 -5.07 -13.26 8.97
N CYS A 87 -5.11 -12.86 10.24
CA CYS A 87 -6.33 -12.39 10.90
C CYS A 87 -6.88 -11.12 10.22
N ILE A 88 -6.01 -10.17 9.88
CA ILE A 88 -6.41 -8.95 9.15
C ILE A 88 -6.97 -9.30 7.77
N ALA A 89 -6.37 -10.27 7.06
CA ALA A 89 -6.87 -10.75 5.77
C ALA A 89 -8.28 -11.33 5.89
N ALA A 90 -8.53 -12.13 6.91
CA ALA A 90 -9.87 -12.70 7.17
C ALA A 90 -10.89 -11.58 7.46
N GLU A 91 -10.52 -10.54 8.21
CA GLU A 91 -11.40 -9.38 8.45
C GLU A 91 -11.62 -8.54 7.18
N ALA A 92 -10.60 -8.42 6.31
CA ALA A 92 -10.73 -7.75 5.02
C ALA A 92 -11.74 -8.46 4.10
N GLN A 93 -11.69 -9.78 4.03
CA GLN A 93 -12.64 -10.59 3.24
C GLN A 93 -14.08 -10.42 3.68
N LYS A 94 -14.36 -10.18 4.97
CA LYS A 94 -15.70 -9.85 5.48
C LYS A 94 -16.25 -8.52 4.97
N GLN A 95 -15.39 -7.68 4.41
CA GLN A 95 -15.72 -6.38 3.81
C GLN A 95 -15.67 -6.40 2.28
N ASP A 96 -15.68 -7.59 1.66
CA ASP A 96 -15.55 -7.80 0.21
C ASP A 96 -14.25 -7.19 -0.36
N ILE A 97 -13.17 -7.23 0.43
CA ILE A 97 -11.82 -6.83 0.01
C ILE A 97 -11.08 -8.08 -0.44
N TYR A 98 -10.60 -8.07 -1.68
CA TYR A 98 -9.78 -9.14 -2.23
C TYR A 98 -8.41 -9.17 -1.53
N VAL A 99 -7.85 -10.35 -1.29
CA VAL A 99 -6.54 -10.48 -0.63
C VAL A 99 -5.51 -11.03 -1.60
N VAL A 100 -4.41 -10.31 -1.77
CA VAL A 100 -3.21 -10.78 -2.47
C VAL A 100 -2.08 -10.92 -1.45
N TYR A 101 -1.58 -12.14 -1.30
CA TYR A 101 -0.53 -12.46 -0.33
C TYR A 101 0.78 -12.78 -1.03
N PHE A 102 1.77 -11.91 -0.88
CA PHE A 102 3.14 -12.10 -1.34
C PHE A 102 3.96 -12.76 -0.24
N ASP A 103 4.37 -14.00 -0.44
CA ASP A 103 5.19 -14.77 0.50
C ASP A 103 6.62 -14.92 -0.04
N SER A 104 7.59 -14.35 0.65
CA SER A 104 9.01 -14.48 0.31
C SER A 104 9.74 -15.54 1.13
N GLU A 105 9.09 -16.07 2.18
CA GLU A 105 9.67 -17.07 3.07
C GLU A 105 9.22 -18.48 2.74
N SER A 106 8.19 -18.63 1.88
CA SER A 106 7.53 -19.91 1.56
C SER A 106 7.06 -20.66 2.83
N ALA A 107 6.61 -19.89 3.82
CA ALA A 107 6.28 -20.40 5.16
C ALA A 107 4.77 -20.58 5.37
N ILE A 108 3.94 -20.16 4.44
CA ILE A 108 2.48 -20.18 4.54
C ILE A 108 1.94 -21.49 3.97
N ASP A 109 1.13 -22.18 4.76
CA ASP A 109 0.38 -23.35 4.31
C ASP A 109 -1.15 -23.13 4.36
N PRO A 110 -1.95 -23.87 3.56
CA PRO A 110 -3.41 -23.75 3.55
C PRO A 110 -4.07 -24.01 4.90
N ALA A 111 -3.53 -24.89 5.73
CA ALA A 111 -4.08 -25.18 7.05
C ALA A 111 -3.91 -24.01 8.00
N PHE A 112 -2.79 -23.29 7.91
CA PHE A 112 -2.55 -22.05 8.65
C PHE A 112 -3.56 -20.96 8.24
N LEU A 113 -3.75 -20.73 6.94
CA LEU A 113 -4.69 -19.74 6.43
C LEU A 113 -6.13 -20.05 6.85
N SER A 114 -6.55 -21.32 6.74
CA SER A 114 -7.87 -21.78 7.16
C SER A 114 -8.12 -21.57 8.67
N LYS A 115 -7.13 -21.84 9.51
CA LYS A 115 -7.22 -21.60 10.97
C LYS A 115 -7.36 -20.11 11.31
N ALA A 116 -6.77 -19.23 10.52
CA ALA A 116 -6.94 -17.79 10.65
C ALA A 116 -8.31 -17.28 10.15
N GLY A 117 -9.07 -18.13 9.47
CA GLY A 117 -10.41 -17.82 8.94
C GLY A 117 -10.40 -17.25 7.52
N ILE A 118 -9.31 -17.40 6.79
CA ILE A 118 -9.20 -16.94 5.40
C ILE A 118 -9.94 -17.91 4.47
N ASN A 119 -10.77 -17.36 3.59
CA ASN A 119 -11.29 -18.05 2.42
C ASN A 119 -10.22 -18.05 1.32
N THR A 120 -9.68 -19.20 0.97
CA THR A 120 -8.65 -19.36 -0.05
C THR A 120 -9.19 -19.60 -1.46
N ASP A 121 -10.51 -19.44 -1.67
CA ASP A 121 -11.10 -19.51 -3.01
C ASP A 121 -10.47 -18.42 -3.92
N PRO A 122 -10.14 -18.75 -5.19
CA PRO A 122 -9.50 -17.82 -6.13
C PRO A 122 -10.27 -16.51 -6.37
N ASN A 123 -11.57 -16.47 -6.09
CA ASN A 123 -12.37 -15.25 -6.19
C ASN A 123 -12.18 -14.30 -4.99
N HIS A 124 -11.51 -14.74 -3.93
CA HIS A 124 -11.32 -13.98 -2.69
C HIS A 124 -9.85 -13.84 -2.28
N PHE A 125 -8.99 -14.73 -2.78
CA PHE A 125 -7.61 -14.83 -2.33
C PHE A 125 -6.66 -15.25 -3.45
N MET A 126 -5.50 -14.61 -3.52
CA MET A 126 -4.39 -14.99 -4.38
C MET A 126 -3.11 -15.09 -3.57
N TYR A 127 -2.45 -16.25 -3.67
CA TYR A 127 -1.12 -16.47 -3.12
C TYR A 127 -0.09 -16.29 -4.22
N ILE A 128 0.95 -15.51 -3.95
CA ILE A 128 2.05 -15.25 -4.86
C ILE A 128 3.36 -15.48 -4.11
N GLN A 129 4.17 -16.38 -4.64
CA GLN A 129 5.54 -16.55 -4.14
C GLN A 129 6.38 -15.35 -4.60
N ALA A 130 6.75 -14.48 -3.66
CA ALA A 130 7.51 -13.27 -3.95
C ALA A 130 8.97 -13.62 -4.27
N ILE A 131 9.43 -13.20 -5.44
CA ILE A 131 10.78 -13.55 -5.94
C ILE A 131 11.75 -12.39 -5.70
N THR A 132 11.37 -11.16 -6.07
CA THR A 132 12.17 -9.93 -5.85
C THR A 132 11.28 -8.75 -5.46
N VAL A 133 11.91 -7.73 -4.86
CA VAL A 133 11.24 -6.48 -4.47
C VAL A 133 10.62 -5.81 -5.69
N GLU A 134 11.37 -5.74 -6.78
CA GLU A 134 10.96 -5.10 -8.02
C GLU A 134 9.70 -5.76 -8.59
N GLN A 135 9.67 -7.10 -8.65
CA GLN A 135 8.52 -7.86 -9.16
C GLN A 135 7.27 -7.69 -8.28
N VAL A 136 7.41 -7.68 -6.95
CA VAL A 136 6.27 -7.43 -6.05
C VAL A 136 5.67 -6.06 -6.32
N LEU A 137 6.52 -5.03 -6.49
CA LEU A 137 6.07 -3.66 -6.76
C LEU A 137 5.39 -3.53 -8.11
N GLU A 138 5.93 -4.16 -9.17
CA GLU A 138 5.32 -4.20 -10.49
C GLU A 138 3.95 -4.88 -10.48
N MET A 139 3.83 -6.02 -9.79
CA MET A 139 2.54 -6.71 -9.62
C MET A 139 1.52 -5.85 -8.87
N ILE A 140 1.93 -5.15 -7.80
CA ILE A 140 1.03 -4.20 -7.11
C ILE A 140 0.55 -3.12 -8.08
N GLU A 141 1.45 -2.51 -8.87
CA GLU A 141 1.06 -1.49 -9.87
C GLU A 141 0.05 -2.05 -10.90
N GLU A 142 0.23 -3.28 -11.35
CA GLU A 142 -0.70 -3.94 -12.28
C GLU A 142 -2.08 -4.17 -11.65
N PHE A 143 -2.13 -4.67 -10.40
CA PHE A 143 -3.39 -4.87 -9.68
C PHE A 143 -4.16 -3.58 -9.40
N LEU A 144 -3.47 -2.44 -9.25
CA LEU A 144 -4.13 -1.14 -9.03
C LEU A 144 -4.97 -0.68 -10.24
N GLY A 145 -4.79 -1.30 -11.41
CA GLY A 145 -5.64 -1.12 -12.58
C GLY A 145 -6.98 -1.90 -12.51
N ALA A 146 -7.15 -2.80 -11.56
CA ALA A 146 -8.40 -3.52 -11.36
C ALA A 146 -9.42 -2.63 -10.61
N GLU A 147 -10.70 -2.70 -11.00
CA GLU A 147 -11.78 -1.97 -10.34
C GLU A 147 -12.25 -2.71 -9.05
N GLN A 148 -11.30 -3.08 -8.20
CA GLN A 148 -11.56 -3.86 -6.98
C GLN A 148 -10.70 -3.37 -5.81
N ARG A 149 -11.27 -3.32 -4.62
CA ARG A 149 -10.50 -3.06 -3.40
C ARG A 149 -9.65 -4.28 -3.06
N ILE A 150 -8.35 -4.05 -2.83
CA ILE A 150 -7.39 -5.13 -2.57
C ILE A 150 -6.60 -4.82 -1.30
N LEU A 151 -6.43 -5.84 -0.46
CA LEU A 151 -5.44 -5.88 0.60
C LEU A 151 -4.23 -6.67 0.10
N PHE A 152 -3.13 -5.98 -0.16
CA PHE A 152 -1.83 -6.60 -0.40
C PHE A 152 -1.14 -6.87 0.92
N ILE A 153 -0.72 -8.10 1.15
CA ILE A 153 0.12 -8.49 2.29
C ILE A 153 1.49 -8.90 1.74
N TRP A 154 2.56 -8.32 2.25
CA TRP A 154 3.93 -8.63 1.85
C TRP A 154 4.71 -9.21 3.03
N ASP A 155 4.90 -10.52 3.03
CA ASP A 155 5.56 -11.30 4.08
C ASP A 155 6.83 -11.98 3.56
N SER A 156 7.99 -11.44 3.80
CA SER A 156 8.32 -10.19 4.46
C SER A 156 9.22 -9.32 3.57
N ILE A 157 9.17 -8.00 3.76
CA ILE A 157 10.08 -7.08 3.06
C ILE A 157 11.54 -7.41 3.36
N ALA A 158 11.85 -7.76 4.61
CA ALA A 158 13.22 -8.08 5.02
C ALA A 158 13.83 -9.20 4.19
N ASN A 159 13.08 -10.26 3.93
CA ASN A 159 13.56 -11.47 3.28
C ASN A 159 13.39 -11.48 1.74
N THR A 160 12.67 -10.52 1.17
CA THR A 160 12.56 -10.39 -0.29
C THR A 160 13.85 -9.78 -0.85
N PRO A 161 14.63 -10.48 -1.70
CA PRO A 161 15.82 -9.90 -2.32
C PRO A 161 15.46 -8.90 -3.41
N THR A 162 16.40 -8.03 -3.80
CA THR A 162 16.30 -7.25 -5.04
C THR A 162 16.77 -8.04 -6.25
N ASP A 163 16.43 -7.60 -7.47
CA ASP A 163 16.96 -8.22 -8.70
C ASP A 163 18.49 -8.22 -8.70
N SER A 164 19.10 -7.15 -8.23
CA SER A 164 20.55 -7.06 -8.11
C SER A 164 21.17 -7.99 -7.06
N ASP A 165 20.43 -8.36 -6.02
CA ASP A 165 20.90 -9.36 -5.06
C ASP A 165 20.94 -10.76 -5.71
N LYS A 166 20.00 -11.05 -6.62
CA LYS A 166 19.98 -12.29 -7.37
C LYS A 166 21.08 -12.38 -8.43
N GLU A 167 21.33 -11.29 -9.15
CA GLU A 167 22.35 -11.24 -10.19
C GLU A 167 23.77 -11.18 -9.62
N GLY A 168 23.97 -10.55 -8.47
CA GLY A 168 25.26 -10.27 -7.84
C GLY A 168 25.95 -11.45 -7.14
N GLY A 169 25.35 -12.64 -7.12
CA GLY A 169 25.82 -13.79 -6.35
C GLY A 169 25.91 -13.50 -4.85
N PHE A 170 26.79 -14.21 -4.12
CA PHE A 170 26.88 -14.09 -2.64
C PHE A 170 27.80 -12.95 -2.15
N ASN A 171 27.87 -11.82 -2.87
CA ASN A 171 28.65 -10.68 -2.43
C ASN A 171 27.78 -9.69 -1.62
N PRO A 172 27.86 -9.65 -0.27
CA PRO A 172 27.00 -8.84 0.56
C PRO A 172 27.20 -7.32 0.39
N ASN A 173 28.29 -6.90 -0.23
CA ASN A 173 28.61 -5.48 -0.43
C ASN A 173 28.05 -4.92 -1.75
N ALA A 174 27.58 -5.76 -2.67
CA ALA A 174 27.16 -5.32 -4.01
C ALA A 174 25.85 -4.52 -4.02
N SER A 175 25.02 -4.64 -2.99
CA SER A 175 23.66 -4.09 -2.94
C SER A 175 23.33 -3.25 -1.71
N VAL A 176 24.35 -2.88 -0.90
CA VAL A 176 24.14 -2.08 0.31
C VAL A 176 23.37 -0.79 0.02
N GLY A 177 22.23 -0.62 0.68
CA GLY A 177 21.33 0.54 0.52
C GLY A 177 20.47 0.56 -0.74
N LYS A 178 20.66 -0.35 -1.69
CA LYS A 178 19.90 -0.39 -2.94
C LYS A 178 18.43 -0.75 -2.66
N LYS A 179 18.19 -1.79 -1.87
CA LYS A 179 16.85 -2.20 -1.43
C LYS A 179 16.09 -1.07 -0.74
N ALA A 180 16.73 -0.38 0.22
CA ALA A 180 16.09 0.73 0.93
C ALA A 180 15.72 1.88 -0.02
N ARG A 181 16.56 2.18 -1.02
CA ARG A 181 16.27 3.19 -2.04
C ARG A 181 15.11 2.76 -2.94
N THR A 182 15.09 1.52 -3.42
CA THR A 182 13.99 0.96 -4.23
C THR A 182 12.66 1.05 -3.49
N LEU A 183 12.61 0.57 -2.23
CA LEU A 183 11.41 0.63 -1.40
C LEU A 183 10.96 2.07 -1.14
N SER A 184 11.88 2.99 -0.82
CA SER A 184 11.55 4.40 -0.58
C SER A 184 10.90 5.05 -1.80
N LEU A 185 11.45 4.84 -2.99
CA LEU A 185 10.89 5.36 -4.24
C LEU A 185 9.53 4.73 -4.55
N ALA A 186 9.39 3.42 -4.34
CA ALA A 186 8.15 2.70 -4.61
C ALA A 186 7.03 3.16 -3.67
N PHE A 187 7.27 3.28 -2.37
CA PHE A 187 6.26 3.74 -1.43
C PHE A 187 5.81 5.17 -1.72
N GLN A 188 6.72 6.06 -2.15
CA GLN A 188 6.36 7.40 -2.62
C GLN A 188 5.43 7.35 -3.84
N LYS A 189 5.73 6.48 -4.81
CA LYS A 189 4.90 6.29 -6.01
C LYS A 189 3.54 5.66 -5.70
N LEU A 190 3.49 4.65 -4.83
CA LEU A 190 2.27 3.88 -4.54
C LEU A 190 1.27 4.61 -3.63
N THR A 191 1.71 5.60 -2.85
CA THR A 191 0.86 6.26 -1.86
C THR A 191 -0.44 6.83 -2.45
N ILE A 192 -0.37 7.56 -3.55
CA ILE A 192 -1.55 8.16 -4.20
C ILE A 192 -2.37 7.11 -4.95
N PRO A 193 -1.79 6.23 -5.79
CA PRO A 193 -2.54 5.16 -6.46
C PRO A 193 -3.29 4.23 -5.49
N LEU A 194 -2.67 3.81 -4.38
CA LEU A 194 -3.34 3.00 -3.35
C LEU A 194 -4.56 3.72 -2.76
N ALA A 195 -4.41 5.00 -2.43
CA ALA A 195 -5.52 5.79 -1.88
C ALA A 195 -6.67 5.94 -2.87
N ASN A 196 -6.37 6.18 -4.15
CA ASN A 196 -7.38 6.35 -5.20
C ASN A 196 -8.13 5.05 -5.50
N ALA A 197 -7.44 3.92 -5.50
CA ALA A 197 -8.01 2.60 -5.74
C ALA A 197 -8.64 1.98 -4.47
N GLU A 198 -8.58 2.66 -3.32
CA GLU A 198 -8.98 2.11 -2.00
C GLU A 198 -8.30 0.76 -1.70
N CYS A 199 -7.08 0.56 -2.22
CA CYS A 199 -6.24 -0.59 -1.97
C CYS A 199 -5.28 -0.34 -0.81
N THR A 200 -4.98 -1.36 -0.03
CA THR A 200 -4.15 -1.26 1.19
C THR A 200 -2.91 -2.14 1.04
N LEU A 201 -1.75 -1.64 1.41
CA LEU A 201 -0.53 -2.43 1.48
C LEU A 201 -0.13 -2.62 2.94
N LEU A 202 -0.09 -3.89 3.37
CA LEU A 202 0.40 -4.31 4.68
C LEU A 202 1.74 -5.01 4.52
N CYS A 203 2.78 -4.40 5.04
CA CYS A 203 4.13 -4.91 5.00
C CYS A 203 4.50 -5.57 6.33
N LEU A 204 5.06 -6.77 6.29
CA LEU A 204 5.69 -7.40 7.44
C LEU A 204 7.20 -7.22 7.37
N ASN A 205 7.82 -6.85 8.50
CA ASN A 205 9.25 -6.61 8.57
C ASN A 205 9.89 -7.26 9.79
N GLN A 206 11.15 -7.64 9.66
CA GLN A 206 11.95 -8.19 10.75
C GLN A 206 12.87 -7.09 11.31
N LEU A 207 13.03 -7.08 12.64
CA LEU A 207 13.92 -6.19 13.40
C LEU A 207 15.24 -6.90 13.73
#